data_9ad8ff2fb4ba8c8c0fc4d29a361a452b
#
_entry.id   9ad8ff2fb4ba8c8c0fc4d29a361a452b
#
_cell.length_a   1.000
_cell.length_b   1.000
_cell.length_c   1.000
_cell.angle_alpha   90.00
_cell.angle_beta   90.00
_cell.angle_gamma   90.00
#
_symmetry.space_group_name_H-M   'P 1'
#
loop_
_entity.id
_entity.type
_entity.pdbx_description
1 polymer ?
#
loop_
_entity_poly.entity_id
_entity_poly.type
_entity_poly.pdbx_seq_one_letter_code
_entity_poly.pdbx_strand_id
1 'polypeptide(L)'
;MYMKPEDLQKAPKLFCENIKLGFTPEFFIMGLSSGAQAQIYSLTPGHMKRLKQYIEHEIERYEKDHGEITAEWNPNVVSPVQQVHEPTDKS
;
A
#
# COMPACT_ATOMS: atom_id res chain seq x y z
N MET A 1 -7.77 -10.39 16.76
CA MET A 1 -8.15 -8.97 16.80
C MET A 1 -9.03 -8.61 15.63
N TYR A 2 -10.08 -7.91 15.89
CA TYR A 2 -11.09 -7.63 14.87
C TYR A 2 -11.39 -6.14 14.85
N MET A 3 -11.34 -5.53 13.66
CA MET A 3 -11.60 -4.11 13.51
C MET A 3 -12.93 -3.87 12.81
N LYS A 4 -13.69 -2.95 13.34
CA LYS A 4 -14.93 -2.54 12.71
C LYS A 4 -14.68 -1.36 11.77
N PRO A 5 -15.57 -1.15 10.78
CA PRO A 5 -15.37 -0.02 9.87
C PRO A 5 -15.25 1.34 10.56
N GLU A 6 -16.04 1.56 11.61
CA GLU A 6 -15.95 2.84 12.30
C GLU A 6 -14.62 3.01 13.04
N ASP A 7 -13.98 1.90 13.41
CA ASP A 7 -12.67 1.98 14.05
C ASP A 7 -11.64 2.51 13.07
N LEU A 8 -11.75 2.14 11.82
CA LEU A 8 -10.83 2.64 10.81
C LEU A 8 -10.97 4.14 10.63
N GLN A 9 -12.20 4.63 10.66
CA GLN A 9 -12.41 6.05 10.44
C GLN A 9 -12.03 6.90 11.62
N LYS A 10 -12.20 6.40 12.84
CA LYS A 10 -11.95 7.17 14.03
C LYS A 10 -10.53 7.08 14.52
N ALA A 11 -9.83 6.02 14.19
CA ALA A 11 -8.47 5.82 14.68
C ALA A 11 -7.52 6.86 14.11
N PRO A 12 -6.50 7.24 14.87
CA PRO A 12 -5.46 8.10 14.32
C PRO A 12 -4.77 7.39 13.15
N LYS A 13 -4.37 8.17 12.18
CA LYS A 13 -3.78 7.62 10.98
C LYS A 13 -2.43 8.23 10.70
N LEU A 14 -1.50 7.40 10.27
CA LEU A 14 -0.22 7.86 9.79
C LEU A 14 -0.24 7.81 8.28
N PHE A 15 0.40 8.76 7.65
CA PHE A 15 0.49 8.75 6.20
C PHE A 15 1.55 7.73 5.78
N CYS A 16 1.13 6.74 5.00
CA CYS A 16 2.05 5.72 4.51
C CYS A 16 2.78 6.27 3.29
N GLU A 17 4.06 6.55 3.45
CA GLU A 17 4.85 7.16 2.38
C GLU A 17 5.38 6.13 1.42
N ASN A 18 5.65 4.92 1.91
CA ASN A 18 6.33 3.93 1.08
C ASN A 18 5.88 2.54 1.46
N ILE A 19 5.73 1.70 0.46
CA ILE A 19 5.38 0.29 0.66
C ILE A 19 6.38 -0.54 -0.11
N LYS A 20 6.99 -1.50 0.57
CA LYS A 20 7.91 -2.43 -0.04
C LYS A 20 7.41 -3.84 0.12
N LEU A 21 7.50 -4.63 -0.92
CA LEU A 21 7.08 -6.01 -0.88
C LEU A 21 8.24 -6.92 -1.28
N GLY A 22 8.34 -8.04 -0.61
CA GLY A 22 9.28 -9.07 -0.97
C GLY A 22 8.67 -10.42 -0.65
N PHE A 23 9.41 -11.49 -0.93
CA PHE A 23 8.90 -12.80 -0.60
C PHE A 23 10.02 -13.80 -0.48
N THR A 24 9.73 -14.86 0.27
CA THR A 24 10.49 -16.08 0.31
C THR A 24 9.56 -17.19 -0.18
N PRO A 25 10.05 -18.42 -0.30
CA PRO A 25 9.14 -19.50 -0.70
C PRO A 25 7.96 -19.68 0.25
N GLU A 26 8.10 -19.29 1.53
CA GLU A 26 7.05 -19.54 2.51
C GLU A 26 6.20 -18.33 2.82
N PHE A 27 6.74 -17.13 2.69
CA PHE A 27 6.04 -15.93 3.15
C PHE A 27 6.21 -14.78 2.19
N PHE A 28 5.22 -13.91 2.19
CA PHE A 28 5.39 -12.56 1.67
C PHE A 28 5.74 -11.62 2.82
N ILE A 29 6.53 -10.62 2.50
CA ILE A 29 6.97 -9.65 3.49
C ILE A 29 6.56 -8.27 2.99
N MET A 30 5.88 -7.53 3.85
CA MET A 30 5.39 -6.21 3.49
C MET A 30 5.89 -5.19 4.50
N GLY A 31 6.59 -4.17 4.01
CA GLY A 31 7.05 -3.08 4.85
C GLY A 31 6.30 -1.81 4.54
N LEU A 32 5.80 -1.18 5.58
CA LEU A 32 5.10 0.09 5.48
C LEU A 32 5.89 1.13 6.28
N SER A 33 6.15 2.27 5.67
CA SER A 33 6.90 3.29 6.37
C SER A 33 6.17 4.62 6.36
N SER A 34 6.35 5.36 7.45
CA SER A 34 5.77 6.67 7.65
C SER A 34 6.80 7.50 8.41
N GLY A 35 7.42 8.46 7.73
CA GLY A 35 8.49 9.22 8.33
C GLY A 35 9.64 8.32 8.72
N ALA A 36 10.07 8.42 9.97
CA ALA A 36 11.17 7.60 10.48
C ALA A 36 10.71 6.24 10.98
N GLN A 37 9.41 5.97 10.97
CA GLN A 37 8.86 4.73 11.50
C GLN A 37 8.60 3.74 10.37
N ALA A 38 8.77 2.47 10.69
CA ALA A 38 8.48 1.41 9.72
C ALA A 38 7.94 0.20 10.45
N GLN A 39 7.00 -0.47 9.81
CA GLN A 39 6.45 -1.72 10.30
C GLN A 39 6.63 -2.77 9.22
N ILE A 40 7.04 -3.95 9.64
CA ILE A 40 7.28 -5.03 8.70
C ILE A 40 6.40 -6.21 9.10
N TYR A 41 5.64 -6.69 8.13
CA TYR A 41 4.70 -7.80 8.35
C TYR A 41 5.04 -8.95 7.44
N SER A 42 4.80 -10.15 7.95
CA SER A 42 4.87 -11.33 7.09
C SER A 42 3.47 -11.87 6.90
N LEU A 43 3.19 -12.31 5.69
CA LEU A 43 1.89 -12.85 5.33
C LEU A 43 2.08 -14.18 4.63
N THR A 44 1.14 -15.10 4.83
CA THR A 44 1.16 -16.31 4.02
C THR A 44 0.85 -15.95 2.57
N PRO A 45 1.25 -16.81 1.63
CA PRO A 45 0.89 -16.55 0.23
C PRO A 45 -0.61 -16.42 0.01
N GLY A 46 -1.39 -17.22 0.73
CA GLY A 46 -2.85 -17.11 0.61
C GLY A 46 -3.37 -15.78 1.11
N HIS A 47 -2.83 -15.31 2.22
CA HIS A 47 -3.20 -13.99 2.73
C HIS A 47 -2.86 -12.89 1.73
N MET A 48 -1.68 -12.98 1.13
CA MET A 48 -1.27 -11.96 0.17
C MET A 48 -2.19 -11.97 -1.04
N LYS A 49 -2.56 -13.16 -1.50
CA LYS A 49 -3.47 -13.24 -2.64
C LYS A 49 -4.82 -12.61 -2.33
N ARG A 50 -5.34 -12.90 -1.14
CA ARG A 50 -6.62 -12.31 -0.73
C ARG A 50 -6.49 -10.80 -0.53
N LEU A 51 -5.35 -10.34 -0.05
CA LEU A 51 -5.14 -8.91 0.09
C LEU A 51 -5.20 -8.22 -1.26
N LYS A 52 -4.57 -8.81 -2.28
CA LYS A 52 -4.66 -8.24 -3.62
C LYS A 52 -6.10 -8.12 -4.08
N GLN A 53 -6.86 -9.19 -3.89
CA GLN A 53 -8.25 -9.20 -4.33
C GLN A 53 -9.09 -8.18 -3.58
N TYR A 54 -8.83 -8.06 -2.28
CA TYR A 54 -9.54 -7.08 -1.47
C TYR A 54 -9.22 -5.66 -1.91
N ILE A 55 -7.95 -5.38 -2.15
CA ILE A 55 -7.55 -4.06 -2.60
C ILE A 55 -8.20 -3.74 -3.94
N GLU A 56 -8.21 -4.69 -4.86
CA GLU A 56 -8.85 -4.47 -6.16
C GLU A 56 -10.32 -4.14 -6.00
N HIS A 57 -10.99 -4.86 -5.10
CA HIS A 57 -12.39 -4.64 -4.84
C HIS A 57 -12.65 -3.24 -4.30
N GLU A 58 -11.85 -2.80 -3.35
CA GLU A 58 -12.03 -1.48 -2.75
C GLU A 58 -11.71 -0.37 -3.73
N ILE A 59 -10.72 -0.57 -4.58
CA ILE A 59 -10.41 0.42 -5.61
C ILE A 59 -11.58 0.56 -6.58
N GLU A 60 -12.19 -0.56 -6.97
CA GLU A 60 -13.34 -0.51 -7.87
C GLU A 60 -14.49 0.26 -7.25
N ARG A 61 -14.73 0.03 -5.95
CA ARG A 61 -15.79 0.76 -5.26
C ARG A 61 -15.53 2.26 -5.25
N TYR A 62 -14.28 2.62 -4.98
CA TYR A 62 -13.92 4.03 -4.96
C TYR A 62 -14.10 4.66 -6.35
N GLU A 63 -13.62 3.96 -7.38
CA GLU A 63 -13.69 4.51 -8.73
C GLU A 63 -15.10 4.64 -9.23
N LYS A 64 -16.00 3.78 -8.75
CA LYS A 64 -17.39 3.86 -9.14
C LYS A 64 -18.02 5.19 -8.68
N ASP A 65 -17.62 5.67 -7.51
CA ASP A 65 -18.20 6.87 -6.95
C ASP A 65 -17.43 8.13 -7.27
N HIS A 66 -16.13 8.01 -7.55
CA HIS A 66 -15.25 9.18 -7.65
C HIS A 66 -14.49 9.28 -8.96
N GLY A 67 -14.68 8.33 -9.84
CA GLY A 67 -13.98 8.34 -11.11
C GLY A 67 -12.69 7.54 -11.08
N GLU A 68 -12.19 7.27 -12.25
CA GLU A 68 -11.02 6.40 -12.42
C GLU A 68 -9.76 7.04 -11.84
N ILE A 69 -8.99 6.23 -11.13
CA ILE A 69 -7.70 6.65 -10.63
C ILE A 69 -6.67 6.46 -11.75
N THR A 70 -5.97 7.54 -12.10
CA THR A 70 -4.94 7.46 -13.14
C THR A 70 -3.59 7.37 -12.45
N ALA A 71 -3.08 6.17 -12.36
CA ALA A 71 -1.80 5.94 -11.71
C ALA A 71 -1.21 4.64 -12.24
N GLU A 72 0.12 4.60 -12.30
CA GLU A 72 0.83 3.42 -12.72
C GLU A 72 1.93 3.11 -11.74
N TRP A 73 2.09 1.84 -11.46
CA TRP A 73 3.20 1.40 -10.64
C TRP A 73 4.43 1.22 -11.51
N ASN A 74 5.55 1.72 -11.03
CA ASN A 74 6.83 1.59 -11.74
C ASN A 74 7.84 0.97 -10.77
N PRO A 75 8.40 -0.19 -11.10
CA PRO A 75 9.35 -0.83 -10.20
C PRO A 75 10.63 -0.04 -9.99
N ASN A 76 10.91 0.92 -10.84
CA ASN A 76 12.10 1.74 -10.70
C ASN A 76 11.89 2.95 -9.82
N VAL A 77 10.70 3.14 -9.30
CA VAL A 77 10.37 4.25 -8.42
C VAL A 77 10.15 3.71 -7.02
N VAL A 78 10.82 4.31 -6.05
CA VAL A 78 10.75 3.84 -4.68
C VAL A 78 9.37 4.03 -4.07
N SER A 79 8.76 5.18 -4.35
CA SER A 79 7.50 5.51 -3.74
C SER A 79 6.74 6.48 -4.63
N PRO A 80 5.41 6.35 -4.72
CA PRO A 80 4.63 7.34 -5.46
C PRO A 80 4.81 8.75 -4.93
N VAL A 81 5.01 8.88 -3.62
CA VAL A 81 5.25 10.20 -3.05
C VAL A 81 6.59 10.74 -3.49
N GLN A 82 7.62 9.90 -3.48
CA GLN A 82 8.93 10.31 -3.92
C GLN A 82 8.96 10.61 -5.41
N GLN A 83 8.12 9.92 -6.16
CA GLN A 83 8.03 10.16 -7.58
C GLN A 83 7.63 11.60 -7.86
N VAL A 84 6.74 12.16 -7.07
CA VAL A 84 6.32 13.53 -7.23
C VAL A 84 7.49 14.48 -7.03
N HIS A 85 8.38 14.15 -6.12
CA HIS A 85 9.55 14.97 -5.83
C HIS A 85 10.71 14.73 -6.76
N GLU A 86 10.64 13.70 -7.52
CA GLU A 86 11.73 13.33 -8.41
C GLU A 86 11.72 14.24 -9.60
N PRO A 87 12.39 15.21 -9.58
CA PRO A 87 12.55 16.06 -10.76
C PRO A 87 13.77 15.66 -11.53
N THR A 88 13.94 15.27 -10.67
CA THR A 88 14.67 14.97 -11.04
C THR A 88 15.56 14.42 -11.26
N ASP A 89 15.83 14.28 -10.96
CA ASP A 89 16.48 13.71 -11.15
C ASP A 89 17.00 13.25 -11.73
N LYS A 90 17.20 13.36 -11.81
CA LYS A 90 17.66 12.94 -12.36
C LYS A 90 17.82 12.75 -13.04
N SER A 91 17.67 13.17 -12.95
CA SER A 91 17.61 13.10 -13.51
C SER A 91 17.75 13.16 -13.67
#